data_234780421eed4601e2d6eee6f539b979
#
_entry.id   234780421eed4601e2d6eee6f539b979
#
_cell.length_a   1.000
_cell.length_b   1.000
_cell.length_c   1.000
_cell.angle_alpha   90.00
_cell.angle_beta   90.00
_cell.angle_gamma   90.00
#
_symmetry.space_group_name_H-M   'P 1'
#
loop_
_entity.id
_entity.type
_entity.pdbx_description
1 polymer ?
#
loop_
_entity_poly.entity_id
_entity_poly.type
_entity_poly.pdbx_seq_one_letter_code
_entity_poly.pdbx_strand_id
1 'polypeptide(L)'
;MKKLLMLVCMLSCALFLFSCSTKVTRVEVDEQIDLSGNWNDTDSKLVADEMITDSIARPWYDNFLRATQKNPRIIVGTVLNKSDEHINTETFVNDLERALINTGKATFVASKEQRDEIRDEKTDQAQFSEKSTVKNFGKEKGADYMLRGQINTITDSLGGKTVKYYQVELELVDVETNEKVWIGQKKIKKYVAKSKYKA
;
A
#
# COMPACT_ATOMS: atom_id res chain seq x y z
N MET A 1 -39.43 -4.11 54.00
CA MET A 1 -39.53 -3.69 52.58
C MET A 1 -38.33 -2.82 52.14
N LYS A 2 -37.96 -1.71 52.78
CA LYS A 2 -36.86 -0.85 52.36
C LYS A 2 -35.50 -1.56 52.27
N LYS A 3 -35.15 -2.46 53.22
CA LYS A 3 -33.90 -3.23 53.19
C LYS A 3 -33.81 -4.25 52.04
N LEU A 4 -34.96 -4.86 51.67
CA LEU A 4 -35.02 -5.78 50.52
C LEU A 4 -34.88 -5.05 49.20
N LEU A 5 -35.46 -3.84 49.09
CA LEU A 5 -35.34 -2.99 47.91
C LEU A 5 -33.88 -2.54 47.70
N MET A 6 -33.20 -2.20 48.78
CA MET A 6 -31.78 -1.79 48.73
C MET A 6 -30.85 -2.93 48.31
N LEU A 7 -31.15 -4.16 48.76
CA LEU A 7 -30.39 -5.34 48.39
C LEU A 7 -30.55 -5.70 46.92
N VAL A 8 -31.80 -5.56 46.38
CA VAL A 8 -32.10 -5.78 44.95
C VAL A 8 -31.43 -4.73 44.07
N CYS A 9 -31.39 -3.46 44.50
CA CYS A 9 -30.66 -2.39 43.79
C CYS A 9 -29.16 -2.61 43.79
N MET A 10 -28.56 -3.06 44.90
CA MET A 10 -27.12 -3.41 44.96
C MET A 10 -26.77 -4.60 44.06
N LEU A 11 -27.62 -5.62 44.04
CA LEU A 11 -27.42 -6.80 43.19
C LEU A 11 -27.59 -6.45 41.69
N SER A 12 -28.51 -5.55 41.34
CA SER A 12 -28.69 -5.04 40.00
C SER A 12 -27.50 -4.20 39.52
N CYS A 13 -26.91 -3.36 40.36
CA CYS A 13 -25.71 -2.58 40.05
C CYS A 13 -24.45 -3.46 39.84
N ALA A 14 -24.34 -4.57 40.56
CA ALA A 14 -23.22 -5.50 40.43
C ALA A 14 -23.21 -6.27 39.07
N LEU A 15 -24.37 -6.41 38.44
CA LEU A 15 -24.51 -7.07 37.13
C LEU A 15 -24.06 -6.21 35.91
N PHE A 16 -23.88 -4.90 36.11
CA PHE A 16 -23.45 -3.99 35.04
C PHE A 16 -21.93 -3.81 34.93
N LEU A 17 -21.14 -4.48 35.77
CA LEU A 17 -19.68 -4.35 35.76
C LEU A 17 -18.96 -5.37 34.84
N PHE A 18 -19.66 -6.02 33.91
CA PHE A 18 -19.02 -6.77 32.85
C PHE A 18 -18.39 -5.78 31.85
N SER A 19 -17.22 -5.29 32.18
CA SER A 19 -16.35 -4.53 31.29
C SER A 19 -15.93 -5.44 30.12
N CYS A 20 -16.32 -5.12 28.90
CA CYS A 20 -15.73 -5.71 27.72
C CYS A 20 -14.24 -5.34 27.71
N SER A 21 -13.36 -6.25 28.09
CA SER A 21 -11.92 -6.02 27.94
C SER A 21 -11.50 -6.32 26.50
N THR A 22 -10.90 -5.34 25.83
CA THR A 22 -10.26 -5.53 24.53
C THR A 22 -8.96 -6.29 24.75
N LYS A 23 -8.82 -7.47 24.10
CA LYS A 23 -7.58 -8.25 24.09
C LYS A 23 -6.81 -7.95 22.78
N VAL A 24 -5.59 -7.45 22.89
CA VAL A 24 -4.67 -7.28 21.78
C VAL A 24 -3.67 -8.44 21.78
N THR A 25 -3.56 -9.13 20.66
CA THR A 25 -2.58 -10.21 20.45
C THR A 25 -1.71 -9.84 19.27
N ARG A 26 -0.39 -10.06 19.37
CA ARG A 26 0.51 -9.96 18.23
C ARG A 26 0.45 -11.27 17.46
N VAL A 27 0.38 -11.16 16.14
CA VAL A 27 0.37 -12.27 15.19
C VAL A 27 1.56 -12.13 14.25
N GLU A 28 1.90 -13.17 13.50
CA GLU A 28 2.95 -13.10 12.49
C GLU A 28 2.53 -12.14 11.36
N VAL A 29 3.51 -11.42 10.79
CA VAL A 29 3.25 -10.36 9.79
C VAL A 29 2.68 -10.91 8.49
N ASP A 30 2.96 -12.15 8.16
CA ASP A 30 2.50 -12.85 6.95
C ASP A 30 1.25 -13.71 7.19
N GLU A 31 0.70 -13.70 8.42
CA GLU A 31 -0.57 -14.36 8.71
C GLU A 31 -1.73 -13.63 8.03
N GLN A 32 -2.46 -14.35 7.17
CA GLN A 32 -3.61 -13.77 6.49
C GLN A 32 -4.80 -13.68 7.45
N ILE A 33 -5.23 -12.45 7.78
CA ILE A 33 -6.38 -12.17 8.63
C ILE A 33 -7.37 -11.27 7.90
N ASP A 34 -8.47 -11.86 7.45
CA ASP A 34 -9.57 -11.14 6.79
C ASP A 34 -10.74 -10.92 7.75
N LEU A 35 -10.81 -9.77 8.42
CA LEU A 35 -11.86 -9.45 9.40
C LEU A 35 -13.14 -8.90 8.78
N SER A 36 -13.05 -8.13 7.71
CA SER A 36 -14.18 -7.35 7.20
C SER A 36 -14.43 -7.51 5.69
N GLY A 37 -13.55 -8.15 4.97
CA GLY A 37 -13.57 -8.17 3.51
C GLY A 37 -13.15 -6.85 2.86
N ASN A 38 -12.75 -5.83 3.64
CA ASN A 38 -12.13 -4.62 3.12
C ASN A 38 -10.71 -4.91 2.65
N TRP A 39 -10.15 -3.96 1.89
CA TRP A 39 -8.73 -3.98 1.53
C TRP A 39 -7.85 -4.02 2.78
N ASN A 40 -6.86 -4.89 2.79
CA ASN A 40 -5.94 -5.06 3.91
C ASN A 40 -4.48 -5.18 3.45
N ASP A 41 -3.58 -5.41 4.38
CA ASP A 41 -2.13 -5.56 4.17
C ASP A 41 -1.80 -6.76 3.28
N THR A 42 -2.49 -7.89 3.46
CA THR A 42 -2.33 -9.09 2.64
C THR A 42 -2.65 -8.80 1.17
N ASP A 43 -3.75 -8.06 0.89
CA ASP A 43 -4.11 -7.65 -0.46
C ASP A 43 -3.01 -6.78 -1.08
N SER A 44 -2.52 -5.78 -0.33
CA SER A 44 -1.44 -4.89 -0.79
C SER A 44 -0.19 -5.66 -1.18
N LYS A 45 0.26 -6.57 -0.31
CA LYS A 45 1.46 -7.37 -0.55
C LYS A 45 1.29 -8.30 -1.75
N LEU A 46 0.21 -9.07 -1.80
CA LEU A 46 -0.06 -10.01 -2.90
C LEU A 46 -0.13 -9.32 -4.26
N VAL A 47 -0.79 -8.16 -4.31
CA VAL A 47 -0.91 -7.38 -5.55
C VAL A 47 0.45 -6.82 -5.94
N ALA A 48 1.20 -6.23 -5.00
CA ALA A 48 2.51 -5.67 -5.29
C ALA A 48 3.48 -6.73 -5.82
N ASP A 49 3.61 -7.86 -5.13
CA ASP A 49 4.54 -8.94 -5.49
C ASP A 49 4.21 -9.52 -6.88
N GLU A 50 2.93 -9.81 -7.16
CA GLU A 50 2.52 -10.39 -8.43
C GLU A 50 2.69 -9.40 -9.60
N MET A 51 2.25 -8.15 -9.43
CA MET A 51 2.31 -7.17 -10.51
C MET A 51 3.73 -6.73 -10.83
N ILE A 52 4.61 -6.63 -9.83
CA ILE A 52 6.02 -6.33 -10.06
C ILE A 52 6.70 -7.50 -10.76
N THR A 53 6.43 -8.73 -10.32
CA THR A 53 6.97 -9.93 -10.98
C THR A 53 6.54 -10.00 -12.44
N ASP A 54 5.27 -9.76 -12.73
CA ASP A 54 4.75 -9.70 -14.11
C ASP A 54 5.43 -8.58 -14.91
N SER A 55 5.52 -7.38 -14.36
CA SER A 55 6.10 -6.23 -15.05
C SER A 55 7.51 -6.50 -15.56
N ILE A 56 8.41 -6.97 -14.69
CA ILE A 56 9.82 -7.21 -15.05
C ILE A 56 10.06 -8.43 -15.93
N ALA A 57 9.06 -9.29 -16.09
CA ALA A 57 9.08 -10.42 -17.02
C ALA A 57 8.66 -10.04 -18.46
N ARG A 58 8.29 -8.77 -18.70
CA ARG A 58 7.80 -8.32 -19.99
C ARG A 58 8.92 -7.76 -20.89
N PRO A 59 8.73 -7.76 -22.22
CA PRO A 59 9.77 -7.41 -23.19
C PRO A 59 10.40 -6.02 -23.01
N TRP A 60 9.70 -5.05 -22.40
CA TRP A 60 10.22 -3.72 -22.19
C TRP A 60 11.53 -3.74 -21.39
N TYR A 61 11.62 -4.63 -20.39
CA TYR A 61 12.77 -4.74 -19.53
C TYR A 61 14.03 -5.21 -20.32
N ASP A 62 13.89 -6.32 -21.09
CA ASP A 62 14.98 -6.84 -21.90
C ASP A 62 15.38 -5.88 -23.03
N ASN A 63 14.39 -5.17 -23.61
CA ASN A 63 14.64 -4.14 -24.62
C ASN A 63 15.49 -2.99 -24.02
N PHE A 64 15.13 -2.52 -22.83
CA PHE A 64 15.87 -1.48 -22.14
C PHE A 64 17.30 -1.92 -21.79
N LEU A 65 17.47 -3.14 -21.24
CA LEU A 65 18.79 -3.68 -20.94
C LEU A 65 19.67 -3.79 -22.19
N ARG A 66 19.13 -4.27 -23.32
CA ARG A 66 19.89 -4.36 -24.58
C ARG A 66 20.32 -3.00 -25.09
N ALA A 67 19.46 -2.00 -24.99
CA ALA A 67 19.72 -0.66 -25.47
C ALA A 67 20.73 0.11 -24.60
N THR A 68 20.64 -0.05 -23.28
CA THR A 68 21.36 0.82 -22.33
C THR A 68 22.49 0.14 -21.57
N GLN A 69 22.51 -1.18 -21.50
CA GLN A 69 23.41 -2.00 -20.67
C GLN A 69 23.37 -1.62 -19.16
N LYS A 70 22.19 -1.11 -18.71
CA LYS A 70 21.97 -0.65 -17.33
C LYS A 70 20.59 -1.06 -16.85
N ASN A 71 20.42 -1.19 -15.55
CA ASN A 71 19.09 -1.33 -14.97
C ASN A 71 18.29 -0.03 -15.15
N PRO A 72 16.98 -0.13 -15.44
CA PRO A 72 16.11 1.04 -15.54
C PRO A 72 15.97 1.75 -14.19
N ARG A 73 15.84 3.05 -14.22
CA ARG A 73 15.51 3.89 -13.07
C ARG A 73 14.02 4.17 -13.08
N ILE A 74 13.36 3.80 -12.02
CA ILE A 74 11.91 3.92 -11.91
C ILE A 74 11.56 4.88 -10.78
N ILE A 75 10.55 5.71 -10.99
CA ILE A 75 9.88 6.47 -9.94
C ILE A 75 8.45 5.94 -9.80
N VAL A 76 7.98 5.79 -8.57
CA VAL A 76 6.55 5.54 -8.35
C VAL A 76 5.84 6.89 -8.27
N GLY A 77 4.90 7.08 -9.17
CA GLY A 77 3.98 8.20 -9.18
C GLY A 77 2.74 7.91 -8.36
N THR A 78 1.65 8.60 -8.68
CA THR A 78 0.40 8.47 -7.92
C THR A 78 -0.31 7.16 -8.23
N VAL A 79 -0.70 6.43 -7.18
CA VAL A 79 -1.72 5.38 -7.22
C VAL A 79 -3.01 5.95 -6.67
N LEU A 80 -4.02 6.10 -7.51
CA LEU A 80 -5.29 6.70 -7.16
C LEU A 80 -6.21 5.67 -6.47
N ASN A 81 -6.70 6.00 -5.28
CA ASN A 81 -7.80 5.26 -4.68
C ASN A 81 -9.14 5.75 -5.29
N LYS A 82 -9.74 4.91 -6.13
CA LYS A 82 -11.09 5.11 -6.72
C LYS A 82 -12.11 4.13 -6.15
N SER A 83 -11.76 3.50 -5.01
CA SER A 83 -12.65 2.62 -4.28
C SER A 83 -13.65 3.43 -3.44
N ASP A 84 -14.68 2.74 -2.94
CA ASP A 84 -15.61 3.22 -1.92
C ASP A 84 -15.06 3.10 -0.49
N GLU A 85 -13.79 2.68 -0.35
CA GLU A 85 -13.09 2.47 0.93
C GLU A 85 -11.97 3.49 1.13
N HIS A 86 -11.65 3.73 2.40
CA HIS A 86 -10.44 4.48 2.74
C HIS A 86 -9.21 3.57 2.67
N ILE A 87 -8.59 3.48 1.47
CA ILE A 87 -7.34 2.73 1.27
C ILE A 87 -6.17 3.70 1.35
N ASN A 88 -5.22 3.43 2.24
CA ASN A 88 -3.94 4.16 2.26
C ASN A 88 -3.07 3.67 1.10
N THR A 89 -3.12 4.39 -0.01
CA THR A 89 -2.34 4.05 -1.21
C THR A 89 -0.83 4.22 -1.03
N GLU A 90 -0.39 5.00 -0.04
CA GLU A 90 1.03 5.17 0.26
C GLU A 90 1.66 3.87 0.77
N THR A 91 0.95 3.12 1.64
CA THR A 91 1.40 1.80 2.10
C THR A 91 1.57 0.86 0.91
N PHE A 92 0.60 0.86 -0.01
CA PHE A 92 0.68 0.05 -1.24
C PHE A 92 1.83 0.47 -2.16
N VAL A 93 2.08 1.78 -2.31
CA VAL A 93 3.23 2.30 -3.06
C VAL A 93 4.55 1.82 -2.46
N ASN A 94 4.68 1.87 -1.12
CA ASN A 94 5.87 1.39 -0.43
C ASN A 94 6.10 -0.12 -0.63
N ASP A 95 5.03 -0.92 -0.72
CA ASP A 95 5.12 -2.35 -1.04
C ASP A 95 5.59 -2.58 -2.48
N LEU A 96 5.09 -1.79 -3.45
CA LEU A 96 5.55 -1.81 -4.83
C LEU A 96 7.04 -1.45 -4.95
N GLU A 97 7.47 -0.37 -4.28
CA GLU A 97 8.88 0.05 -4.27
C GLU A 97 9.78 -1.05 -3.69
N ARG A 98 9.39 -1.61 -2.55
CA ARG A 98 10.14 -2.70 -1.90
C ARG A 98 10.22 -3.94 -2.78
N ALA A 99 9.09 -4.36 -3.36
CA ALA A 99 9.04 -5.51 -4.24
C ALA A 99 9.99 -5.32 -5.43
N LEU A 100 9.98 -4.15 -6.05
CA LEU A 100 10.81 -3.86 -7.23
C LEU A 100 12.30 -3.74 -6.89
N ILE A 101 12.67 -3.05 -5.78
CA ILE A 101 14.06 -2.95 -5.31
C ILE A 101 14.63 -4.35 -5.02
N ASN A 102 13.86 -5.20 -4.36
CA ASN A 102 14.31 -6.54 -3.97
C ASN A 102 14.57 -7.47 -5.17
N THR A 103 14.01 -7.16 -6.34
CA THR A 103 14.38 -7.91 -7.56
C THR A 103 15.81 -7.67 -8.02
N GLY A 104 16.45 -6.57 -7.60
CA GLY A 104 17.76 -6.12 -8.09
C GLY A 104 17.76 -5.69 -9.56
N LYS A 105 16.59 -5.68 -10.22
CA LYS A 105 16.45 -5.40 -11.65
C LYS A 105 16.14 -3.94 -11.97
N ALA A 106 15.81 -3.13 -10.97
CA ALA A 106 15.58 -1.70 -11.15
C ALA A 106 16.22 -0.88 -10.05
N THR A 107 16.45 0.39 -10.34
CA THR A 107 16.92 1.39 -9.38
C THR A 107 15.78 2.39 -9.17
N PHE A 108 15.53 2.78 -7.92
CA PHE A 108 14.53 3.80 -7.62
C PHE A 108 15.11 5.20 -7.60
N VAL A 109 14.31 6.12 -8.08
CA VAL A 109 14.51 7.56 -7.87
C VAL A 109 13.49 8.01 -6.83
N ALA A 110 13.96 8.73 -5.83
CA ALA A 110 13.12 9.28 -4.77
C ALA A 110 11.94 10.11 -5.33
N SER A 111 10.81 10.09 -4.65
CA SER A 111 9.62 10.89 -5.02
C SER A 111 9.95 12.39 -5.03
N LYS A 112 9.04 13.20 -5.55
CA LYS A 112 9.24 14.66 -5.57
C LYS A 112 9.45 15.21 -4.16
N GLU A 113 8.60 14.80 -3.22
CA GLU A 113 8.63 15.24 -1.83
C GLU A 113 9.95 14.83 -1.16
N GLN A 114 10.37 13.58 -1.33
CA GLN A 114 11.64 13.08 -0.82
C GLN A 114 12.85 13.81 -1.42
N ARG A 115 12.80 14.15 -2.72
CA ARG A 115 13.88 14.92 -3.35
C ARG A 115 13.98 16.35 -2.83
N ASP A 116 12.84 16.97 -2.54
CA ASP A 116 12.82 18.33 -1.99
C ASP A 116 13.48 18.36 -0.61
N GLU A 117 13.18 17.39 0.27
CA GLU A 117 13.84 17.21 1.58
C GLU A 117 15.37 17.00 1.42
N ILE A 118 15.78 16.15 0.47
CA ILE A 118 17.22 15.90 0.19
C ILE A 118 17.90 17.17 -0.35
N ARG A 119 17.21 18.01 -1.12
CA ARG A 119 17.76 19.29 -1.62
C ARG A 119 17.94 20.30 -0.51
N ASP A 120 16.99 20.35 0.43
CA ASP A 120 17.07 21.19 1.61
C ASP A 120 18.27 20.78 2.48
N GLU A 121 18.48 19.46 2.70
CA GLU A 121 19.65 18.93 3.39
C GLU A 121 20.97 19.29 2.67
N LYS A 122 21.01 19.20 1.33
CA LYS A 122 22.21 19.63 0.57
C LYS A 122 22.50 21.12 0.74
N THR A 123 21.47 21.96 0.86
CA THR A 123 21.60 23.38 1.10
C THR A 123 22.17 23.62 2.49
N ASP A 124 21.71 22.91 3.50
CA ASP A 124 22.21 22.95 4.86
C ASP A 124 23.70 22.52 4.92
N GLN A 125 24.03 21.39 4.29
CA GLN A 125 25.42 20.91 4.19
C GLN A 125 26.35 21.95 3.56
N ALA A 126 25.90 22.61 2.50
CA ALA A 126 26.70 23.63 1.82
C ALA A 126 27.05 24.82 2.75
N GLN A 127 26.20 25.09 3.75
CA GLN A 127 26.37 26.20 4.66
C GLN A 127 27.12 25.82 5.95
N PHE A 128 26.90 24.62 6.48
CA PHE A 128 27.32 24.25 7.82
C PHE A 128 28.27 23.05 7.90
N SER A 129 28.39 22.25 6.84
CA SER A 129 29.21 21.05 6.88
C SER A 129 30.64 21.29 6.40
N GLU A 130 31.57 20.40 6.76
CA GLU A 130 32.92 20.40 6.28
C GLU A 130 32.95 20.23 4.76
N LYS A 131 33.72 21.07 4.05
CA LYS A 131 33.77 21.11 2.57
C LYS A 131 34.06 19.76 1.89
N SER A 132 34.84 18.90 2.52
CA SER A 132 35.19 17.58 2.03
C SER A 132 34.02 16.59 1.99
N THR A 133 32.97 16.86 2.79
CA THR A 133 31.80 15.98 2.95
C THR A 133 30.55 16.46 2.21
N VAL A 134 30.52 17.73 1.80
CA VAL A 134 29.36 18.36 1.13
C VAL A 134 29.01 17.64 -0.16
N LYS A 135 27.70 17.41 -0.36
CA LYS A 135 27.18 16.80 -1.58
C LYS A 135 26.79 17.85 -2.61
N ASN A 136 27.26 17.66 -3.86
CA ASN A 136 27.05 18.62 -4.95
C ASN A 136 25.61 18.54 -5.49
N PHE A 137 25.07 19.71 -5.87
CA PHE A 137 23.90 19.82 -6.71
C PHE A 137 24.15 19.31 -8.14
N GLY A 138 23.07 19.04 -8.91
CA GLY A 138 23.15 18.62 -10.30
C GLY A 138 23.68 17.20 -10.53
N LYS A 139 23.71 16.37 -9.48
CA LYS A 139 24.11 14.94 -9.56
C LYS A 139 22.90 13.99 -9.44
N GLU A 140 21.68 14.53 -9.36
CA GLU A 140 20.46 13.71 -9.31
C GLU A 140 20.32 12.92 -10.62
N LYS A 141 19.86 11.67 -10.48
CA LYS A 141 19.53 10.82 -11.62
C LYS A 141 18.06 10.99 -11.95
N GLY A 142 17.74 11.22 -13.21
CA GLY A 142 16.36 11.18 -13.67
C GLY A 142 15.81 9.76 -13.72
N ALA A 143 14.50 9.60 -13.62
CA ALA A 143 13.82 8.34 -13.88
C ALA A 143 13.69 8.10 -15.39
N ASP A 144 13.86 6.85 -15.80
CA ASP A 144 13.60 6.41 -17.17
C ASP A 144 12.09 6.09 -17.33
N TYR A 145 11.48 5.54 -16.27
CA TYR A 145 10.06 5.17 -16.26
C TYR A 145 9.34 5.66 -15.01
N MET A 146 8.03 5.88 -15.15
CA MET A 146 7.12 6.17 -14.05
C MET A 146 6.09 5.05 -13.93
N LEU A 147 6.05 4.41 -12.74
CA LEU A 147 4.99 3.46 -12.35
C LEU A 147 3.84 4.25 -11.72
N ARG A 148 2.62 4.10 -12.24
CA ARG A 148 1.42 4.75 -11.71
C ARG A 148 0.21 3.84 -11.85
N GLY A 149 -0.90 4.17 -11.20
CA GLY A 149 -2.08 3.31 -11.32
C GLY A 149 -3.28 3.76 -10.53
N GLN A 150 -4.20 2.82 -10.34
CA GLN A 150 -5.44 3.04 -9.59
C GLN A 150 -5.98 1.75 -8.99
N ILE A 151 -6.74 1.90 -7.89
CA ILE A 151 -7.51 0.84 -7.23
C ILE A 151 -8.98 1.18 -7.40
N ASN A 152 -9.74 0.31 -8.05
CA ASN A 152 -11.18 0.43 -8.22
C ASN A 152 -11.88 -0.66 -7.42
N THR A 153 -13.14 -0.42 -6.97
CA THR A 153 -14.00 -1.45 -6.36
C THR A 153 -15.38 -1.49 -6.99
N ILE A 154 -15.99 -2.66 -6.91
CA ILE A 154 -17.42 -2.86 -7.13
C ILE A 154 -17.94 -3.63 -5.92
N THR A 155 -18.91 -3.05 -5.21
CA THR A 155 -19.55 -3.67 -4.05
C THR A 155 -20.99 -4.02 -4.38
N ASP A 156 -21.37 -5.29 -4.18
CA ASP A 156 -22.75 -5.77 -4.33
C ASP A 156 -23.19 -6.45 -3.04
N SER A 157 -24.38 -6.03 -2.52
CA SER A 157 -24.86 -6.47 -1.20
C SER A 157 -26.34 -6.80 -1.24
N LEU A 158 -26.70 -8.00 -0.74
CA LEU A 158 -28.09 -8.45 -0.62
C LEU A 158 -28.24 -9.42 0.56
N GLY A 159 -29.26 -9.20 1.39
CA GLY A 159 -29.67 -10.16 2.42
C GLY A 159 -28.57 -10.53 3.44
N GLY A 160 -27.71 -9.57 3.82
CA GLY A 160 -26.60 -9.81 4.76
C GLY A 160 -25.37 -10.47 4.14
N LYS A 161 -25.33 -10.61 2.82
CA LYS A 161 -24.21 -11.07 2.04
C LYS A 161 -23.64 -9.91 1.23
N THR A 162 -22.33 -9.82 1.13
CA THR A 162 -21.64 -8.79 0.35
C THR A 162 -20.55 -9.44 -0.48
N VAL A 163 -20.46 -9.06 -1.74
CA VAL A 163 -19.32 -9.35 -2.61
C VAL A 163 -18.59 -8.06 -2.87
N LYS A 164 -17.30 -8.04 -2.59
CA LYS A 164 -16.40 -6.95 -2.93
C LYS A 164 -15.44 -7.40 -4.01
N TYR A 165 -15.37 -6.64 -5.07
CA TYR A 165 -14.47 -6.89 -6.19
C TYR A 165 -13.52 -5.71 -6.32
N TYR A 166 -12.23 -5.96 -6.16
CA TYR A 166 -11.17 -5.00 -6.36
C TYR A 166 -10.49 -5.24 -7.69
N GLN A 167 -10.20 -4.17 -8.39
CA GLN A 167 -9.41 -4.18 -9.60
C GLN A 167 -8.30 -3.15 -9.46
N VAL A 168 -7.07 -3.64 -9.37
CA VAL A 168 -5.87 -2.81 -9.38
C VAL A 168 -5.31 -2.79 -10.79
N GLU A 169 -5.07 -1.60 -11.29
CA GLU A 169 -4.45 -1.35 -12.58
C GLU A 169 -3.17 -0.55 -12.37
N LEU A 170 -2.06 -1.06 -12.86
CA LEU A 170 -0.78 -0.35 -12.88
C LEU A 170 -0.30 -0.20 -14.31
N GLU A 171 0.38 0.89 -14.59
CA GLU A 171 1.02 1.15 -15.87
C GLU A 171 2.44 1.67 -15.67
N LEU A 172 3.35 1.24 -16.52
CA LEU A 172 4.70 1.76 -16.60
C LEU A 172 4.82 2.63 -17.84
N VAL A 173 5.16 3.89 -17.63
CA VAL A 173 5.21 4.93 -18.65
C VAL A 173 6.64 5.39 -18.83
N ASP A 174 7.13 5.41 -20.06
CA ASP A 174 8.40 6.03 -20.43
C ASP A 174 8.30 7.54 -20.22
N VAL A 175 9.22 8.10 -19.41
CA VAL A 175 9.16 9.53 -19.03
C VAL A 175 9.53 10.46 -20.18
N GLU A 176 10.33 9.99 -21.16
CA GLU A 176 10.77 10.78 -22.29
C GLU A 176 9.70 10.81 -23.40
N THR A 177 9.13 9.63 -23.73
CA THR A 177 8.22 9.48 -24.88
C THR A 177 6.73 9.52 -24.49
N ASN A 178 6.40 9.35 -23.20
CA ASN A 178 5.05 9.15 -22.66
C ASN A 178 4.38 7.83 -23.14
N GLU A 179 5.14 6.91 -23.69
CA GLU A 179 4.61 5.63 -24.12
C GLU A 179 4.39 4.69 -22.92
N LYS A 180 3.27 3.97 -22.92
CA LYS A 180 3.01 2.93 -21.93
C LYS A 180 3.69 1.65 -22.38
N VAL A 181 4.76 1.28 -21.72
CA VAL A 181 5.56 0.09 -22.05
C VAL A 181 5.05 -1.18 -21.37
N TRP A 182 4.23 -1.02 -20.32
CA TRP A 182 3.55 -2.12 -19.65
C TRP A 182 2.25 -1.64 -19.00
N ILE A 183 1.26 -2.53 -19.01
CA ILE A 183 0.02 -2.38 -18.27
C ILE A 183 -0.26 -3.71 -17.58
N GLY A 184 -0.42 -3.67 -16.25
CA GLY A 184 -0.79 -4.82 -15.43
C GLY A 184 -2.14 -4.63 -14.78
N GLN A 185 -2.82 -5.75 -14.52
CA GLN A 185 -4.09 -5.79 -13.83
C GLN A 185 -4.13 -6.95 -12.86
N LYS A 186 -4.50 -6.67 -11.60
CA LYS A 186 -4.81 -7.70 -10.60
C LYS A 186 -6.22 -7.54 -10.09
N LYS A 187 -6.93 -8.66 -9.97
CA LYS A 187 -8.31 -8.72 -9.50
C LYS A 187 -8.39 -9.55 -8.22
N ILE A 188 -9.11 -9.02 -7.23
CA ILE A 188 -9.40 -9.72 -5.97
C ILE A 188 -10.91 -9.72 -5.79
N LYS A 189 -11.47 -10.85 -5.40
CA LYS A 189 -12.91 -10.97 -5.12
C LYS A 189 -13.09 -11.58 -3.73
N LYS A 190 -13.73 -10.82 -2.84
CA LYS A 190 -14.01 -11.23 -1.46
C LYS A 190 -15.51 -11.43 -1.26
N TYR A 191 -15.88 -12.49 -0.56
CA TYR A 191 -17.26 -12.78 -0.18
C TYR A 191 -17.40 -12.65 1.33
N VAL A 192 -18.30 -11.78 1.77
CA VAL A 192 -18.60 -11.54 3.18
C VAL A 192 -20.01 -11.97 3.48
N ALA A 193 -20.20 -12.86 4.44
CA ALA A 193 -21.49 -13.26 4.94
C ALA A 193 -21.62 -12.90 6.43
N LYS A 194 -22.62 -12.09 6.80
CA LYS A 194 -22.90 -11.85 8.21
C LYS A 194 -23.51 -13.12 8.81
N SER A 195 -22.90 -13.66 9.85
CA SER A 195 -23.50 -14.72 10.64
C SER A 195 -24.84 -14.24 11.19
N LYS A 196 -25.93 -14.97 10.93
CA LYS A 196 -27.17 -14.74 11.67
C LYS A 196 -26.92 -15.18 13.10
N TYR A 197 -27.03 -14.27 14.06
CA TYR A 197 -27.09 -14.67 15.46
C TYR A 197 -28.21 -15.70 15.60
N LYS A 198 -27.88 -16.93 15.97
CA LYS A 198 -28.85 -17.83 16.53
C LYS A 198 -29.11 -17.33 17.96
N ALA A 199 -30.27 -16.73 18.15
CA ALA A 199 -30.80 -16.45 19.48
C ALA A 199 -31.07 -17.77 20.23
#